data_87420825d63f17a241cbe28643537f5d
#
_entry.id   87420825d63f17a241cbe28643537f5d
#
_cell.length_a   1.000
_cell.length_b   1.000
_cell.length_c   1.000
_cell.angle_alpha   90.00
_cell.angle_beta   90.00
_cell.angle_gamma   90.00
#
_symmetry.space_group_name_H-M   'P 1'
#
loop_
_entity.id
_entity.type
_entity.pdbx_description
1 polymer ?
#
loop_
_entity_poly.entity_id
_entity_poly.type
_entity_poly.pdbx_seq_one_letter_code
_entity_poly.pdbx_strand_id
1 'polypeptide(L)'
;MKKISILFLVALFSLSFFSTNAQAKLTLEEETYIKTITEDFVKTHNINLNNYRLFDIREVLSKKETLKPKDKSLLNISRRIVQKQHFIDCSPIFYLNKTKTKGNILEKGLNGMNSLYNLSYDKPKENWIIVKKTSKMGSDLVDLGLIKGNK
;
A
#
# COMPACT_ATOMS: atom_id res chain seq x y z
N MET A 1 -24.96 -13.91 15.21
CA MET A 1 -23.66 -14.05 14.53
C MET A 1 -23.54 -12.94 13.49
N LYS A 2 -22.73 -11.90 13.76
CA LYS A 2 -22.64 -10.73 12.91
C LYS A 2 -21.70 -11.03 11.73
N LYS A 3 -22.25 -11.05 10.52
CA LYS A 3 -21.47 -11.08 9.28
C LYS A 3 -20.71 -9.75 9.20
N ILE A 4 -19.41 -9.77 9.50
CA ILE A 4 -18.53 -8.64 9.20
C ILE A 4 -18.31 -8.71 7.69
N SER A 5 -19.02 -7.84 6.99
CA SER A 5 -18.98 -7.76 5.54
C SER A 5 -17.63 -7.23 5.10
N ILE A 6 -17.03 -7.79 4.06
CA ILE A 6 -15.82 -7.30 3.39
C ILE A 6 -15.93 -5.80 3.06
N LEU A 7 -17.16 -5.33 2.81
CA LEU A 7 -17.48 -3.91 2.69
C LEU A 7 -17.01 -3.06 3.89
N PHE A 8 -16.89 -3.65 5.09
CA PHE A 8 -16.50 -2.91 6.29
C PHE A 8 -15.00 -2.62 6.33
N LEU A 9 -14.16 -3.51 5.79
CA LEU A 9 -12.71 -3.29 5.76
C LEU A 9 -12.32 -2.22 4.72
N VAL A 10 -12.99 -2.23 3.57
CA VAL A 10 -12.80 -1.20 2.52
C VAL A 10 -13.40 0.13 2.98
N ALA A 11 -14.54 0.11 3.70
CA ALA A 11 -15.17 1.31 4.24
C ALA A 11 -14.37 1.94 5.39
N LEU A 12 -13.66 1.16 6.21
CA LEU A 12 -12.76 1.68 7.25
C LEU A 12 -11.59 2.45 6.65
N PHE A 13 -11.05 2.00 5.52
CA PHE A 13 -10.01 2.75 4.80
C PHE A 13 -10.55 4.02 4.12
N SER A 14 -11.82 4.05 3.71
CA SER A 14 -12.41 5.21 3.03
C SER A 14 -12.97 6.26 3.98
N LEU A 15 -13.43 5.89 5.19
CA LEU A 15 -14.02 6.80 6.17
C LEU A 15 -12.98 7.54 7.04
N SER A 16 -11.75 7.04 7.15
CA SER A 16 -10.67 7.74 7.87
C SER A 16 -10.12 8.98 7.15
N PHE A 17 -10.63 9.32 5.96
CA PHE A 17 -10.21 10.52 5.22
C PHE A 17 -10.73 11.84 5.79
N PHE A 18 -11.60 11.85 6.81
CA PHE A 18 -12.28 13.06 7.27
C PHE A 18 -11.95 13.53 8.69
N SER A 19 -10.99 12.94 9.39
CA SER A 19 -10.64 13.41 10.72
C SER A 19 -9.37 14.24 10.75
N THR A 20 -9.52 15.40 11.31
CA THR A 20 -8.58 16.49 11.59
C THR A 20 -7.25 16.05 12.21
N ASN A 21 -6.13 16.54 11.63
CA ASN A 21 -4.82 16.92 12.23
C ASN A 21 -4.20 16.09 13.38
N ALA A 22 -4.59 14.85 13.62
CA ALA A 22 -3.80 13.92 14.41
C ALA A 22 -3.11 12.98 13.42
N GLN A 23 -1.80 12.83 13.51
CA GLN A 23 -1.04 11.78 12.85
C GLN A 23 -1.69 10.46 13.28
N ALA A 24 -2.60 9.92 12.46
CA ALA A 24 -3.37 8.75 12.81
C ALA A 24 -2.39 7.56 12.90
N LYS A 25 -2.04 7.18 14.13
CA LYS A 25 -1.29 5.96 14.39
C LYS A 25 -2.08 4.79 13.82
N LEU A 26 -1.40 3.88 13.13
CA LEU A 26 -2.02 2.65 12.65
C LEU A 26 -2.70 1.91 13.80
N THR A 27 -3.87 1.36 13.56
CA THR A 27 -4.51 0.45 14.51
C THR A 27 -3.74 -0.87 14.53
N LEU A 28 -3.92 -1.66 15.59
CA LEU A 28 -3.32 -3.00 15.68
C LEU A 28 -3.76 -3.90 14.51
N GLU A 29 -4.99 -3.75 14.05
CA GLU A 29 -5.52 -4.50 12.92
C GLU A 29 -4.84 -4.09 11.60
N GLU A 30 -4.65 -2.78 11.37
CA GLU A 30 -3.91 -2.26 10.21
C GLU A 30 -2.46 -2.71 10.24
N GLU A 31 -1.79 -2.66 11.39
CA GLU A 31 -0.40 -3.12 11.54
C GLU A 31 -0.28 -4.61 11.21
N THR A 32 -1.20 -5.43 11.75
CA THR A 32 -1.24 -6.89 11.50
C THR A 32 -1.47 -7.16 10.01
N TYR A 33 -2.43 -6.47 9.40
CA TYR A 33 -2.72 -6.59 7.98
C TYR A 33 -1.50 -6.25 7.11
N ILE A 34 -0.88 -5.07 7.34
CA ILE A 34 0.30 -4.61 6.60
C ILE A 34 1.44 -5.62 6.76
N LYS A 35 1.69 -6.10 7.98
CA LYS A 35 2.72 -7.09 8.26
C LYS A 35 2.50 -8.38 7.47
N THR A 36 1.29 -8.96 7.54
CA THR A 36 0.94 -10.21 6.88
C THR A 36 1.12 -10.11 5.35
N ILE A 37 0.60 -9.05 4.74
CA ILE A 37 0.78 -8.79 3.30
C ILE A 37 2.26 -8.63 2.96
N THR A 38 3.02 -7.87 3.75
CA THR A 38 4.44 -7.63 3.50
C THR A 38 5.25 -8.92 3.57
N GLU A 39 4.98 -9.79 4.53
CA GLU A 39 5.64 -11.11 4.66
C GLU A 39 5.38 -11.98 3.44
N ASP A 40 4.15 -12.01 2.93
CA ASP A 40 3.83 -12.73 1.69
C ASP A 40 4.59 -12.17 0.47
N PHE A 41 4.72 -10.84 0.35
CA PHE A 41 5.53 -10.22 -0.70
C PHE A 41 7.02 -10.54 -0.58
N VAL A 42 7.58 -10.46 0.63
CA VAL A 42 8.99 -10.79 0.91
C VAL A 42 9.28 -12.22 0.44
N LYS A 43 8.42 -13.17 0.81
CA LYS A 43 8.54 -14.57 0.43
C LYS A 43 8.39 -14.76 -1.09
N THR A 44 7.32 -14.20 -1.68
CA THR A 44 6.95 -14.42 -3.08
C THR A 44 7.94 -13.80 -4.07
N HIS A 45 8.40 -12.58 -3.79
CA HIS A 45 9.33 -11.85 -4.65
C HIS A 45 10.79 -11.99 -4.25
N ASN A 46 11.10 -12.62 -3.11
CA ASN A 46 12.46 -12.71 -2.54
C ASN A 46 13.11 -11.33 -2.41
N ILE A 47 12.38 -10.38 -1.80
CA ILE A 47 12.85 -9.00 -1.61
C ILE A 47 13.32 -8.77 -0.18
N ASN A 48 14.26 -7.85 -0.02
CA ASN A 48 14.72 -7.40 1.29
C ASN A 48 14.27 -5.95 1.54
N LEU A 49 13.47 -5.75 2.58
CA LEU A 49 12.94 -4.45 2.98
C LEU A 49 13.65 -3.83 4.21
N ASN A 50 14.74 -4.41 4.70
CA ASN A 50 15.44 -3.95 5.93
C ASN A 50 15.89 -2.49 5.87
N ASN A 51 16.21 -1.98 4.68
CA ASN A 51 16.61 -0.58 4.45
C ASN A 51 15.44 0.33 4.06
N TYR A 52 14.23 -0.18 4.11
CA TYR A 52 13.01 0.55 3.77
C TYR A 52 12.14 0.72 5.02
N ARG A 53 11.35 1.78 5.03
CA ARG A 53 10.36 2.06 6.07
C ARG A 53 8.99 2.16 5.43
N LEU A 54 8.00 1.69 6.14
CA LEU A 54 6.60 1.92 5.79
C LEU A 54 6.38 3.43 5.64
N PHE A 55 5.73 3.81 4.56
CA PHE A 55 5.38 5.19 4.26
C PHE A 55 3.86 5.31 4.20
N ASP A 56 3.30 6.02 5.17
CA ASP A 56 1.86 6.27 5.20
C ASP A 56 1.51 7.39 4.20
N ILE A 57 0.92 7.01 3.09
CA ILE A 57 0.49 7.95 2.05
C ILE A 57 -0.55 8.96 2.57
N ARG A 58 -1.27 8.65 3.67
CA ARG A 58 -2.24 9.55 4.30
C ARG A 58 -1.56 10.80 4.87
N GLU A 59 -0.31 10.69 5.35
CA GLU A 59 0.48 11.85 5.81
C GLU A 59 0.68 12.87 4.68
N VAL A 60 0.78 12.41 3.45
CA VAL A 60 0.93 13.28 2.28
C VAL A 60 -0.42 13.89 1.91
N LEU A 61 -1.49 13.10 1.99
CA LEU A 61 -2.85 13.57 1.68
C LEU A 61 -3.33 14.65 2.66
N SER A 62 -2.94 14.58 3.92
CA SER A 62 -3.31 15.59 4.93
C SER A 62 -2.70 16.98 4.66
N LYS A 63 -1.61 17.05 3.88
CA LYS A 63 -0.85 18.28 3.58
C LYS A 63 -1.19 18.88 2.20
N LYS A 64 -2.42 18.72 1.72
CA LYS A 64 -2.84 19.05 0.33
C LYS A 64 -2.39 20.40 -0.20
N GLU A 65 -2.35 21.44 0.64
CA GLU A 65 -2.07 22.82 0.21
C GLU A 65 -0.56 23.12 0.06
N THR A 66 0.31 22.29 0.64
CA THR A 66 1.77 22.52 0.69
C THR A 66 2.59 21.37 0.14
N LEU A 67 2.01 20.54 -0.75
CA LEU A 67 2.68 19.38 -1.29
C LEU A 67 3.91 19.75 -2.12
N LYS A 68 5.07 19.24 -1.70
CA LYS A 68 6.29 19.33 -2.50
C LYS A 68 6.14 18.54 -3.81
N PRO A 69 6.82 18.93 -4.91
CA PRO A 69 6.76 18.22 -6.19
C PRO A 69 6.98 16.70 -6.03
N LYS A 70 7.95 16.31 -5.21
CA LYS A 70 8.25 14.92 -4.88
C LYS A 70 7.05 14.15 -4.32
N ASP A 71 6.34 14.72 -3.37
CA ASP A 71 5.20 14.08 -2.71
C ASP A 71 3.99 14.02 -3.66
N LYS A 72 3.77 15.10 -4.44
CA LYS A 72 2.74 15.17 -5.48
C LYS A 72 2.95 14.07 -6.54
N SER A 73 4.19 13.85 -6.94
CA SER A 73 4.56 12.81 -7.90
C SER A 73 4.26 11.41 -7.36
N LEU A 74 4.59 11.13 -6.08
CA LEU A 74 4.29 9.84 -5.45
C LEU A 74 2.77 9.60 -5.36
N LEU A 75 1.99 10.63 -5.01
CA LEU A 75 0.53 10.57 -5.02
C LEU A 75 -0.04 10.26 -6.40
N ASN A 76 0.54 10.83 -7.46
CA ASN A 76 0.08 10.55 -8.82
C ASN A 76 0.33 9.09 -9.23
N ILE A 77 1.46 8.50 -8.80
CA ILE A 77 1.71 7.07 -9.00
C ILE A 77 0.67 6.24 -8.22
N SER A 78 0.44 6.56 -6.94
CA SER A 78 -0.55 5.89 -6.11
C SER A 78 -1.93 5.89 -6.78
N ARG A 79 -2.41 7.06 -7.21
CA ARG A 79 -3.70 7.21 -7.88
C ARG A 79 -3.81 6.33 -9.14
N ARG A 80 -2.76 6.29 -9.97
CA ARG A 80 -2.74 5.46 -11.18
C ARG A 80 -2.83 3.96 -10.87
N ILE A 81 -2.24 3.51 -9.77
CA ILE A 81 -2.32 2.11 -9.34
C ILE A 81 -3.74 1.83 -8.85
N VAL A 82 -4.26 2.63 -7.92
CA VAL A 82 -5.61 2.46 -7.35
C VAL A 82 -6.70 2.52 -8.42
N GLN A 83 -6.58 3.40 -9.41
CA GLN A 83 -7.54 3.49 -10.52
C GLN A 83 -7.60 2.23 -11.41
N LYS A 84 -6.55 1.40 -11.39
CA LYS A 84 -6.48 0.15 -12.15
C LYS A 84 -6.85 -1.09 -11.33
N GLN A 85 -7.01 -0.93 -10.01
CA GLN A 85 -7.41 -1.99 -9.13
C GLN A 85 -8.87 -2.36 -9.33
N HIS A 86 -9.19 -3.64 -9.15
CA HIS A 86 -10.56 -4.05 -8.95
C HIS A 86 -11.06 -3.52 -7.60
N PHE A 87 -12.34 -3.24 -7.49
CA PHE A 87 -12.98 -2.64 -6.31
C PHE A 87 -12.69 -3.35 -4.97
N ILE A 88 -12.32 -4.62 -5.05
CA ILE A 88 -12.06 -5.49 -3.90
C ILE A 88 -10.58 -5.77 -3.65
N ASP A 89 -9.67 -5.24 -4.46
CA ASP A 89 -8.23 -5.40 -4.23
C ASP A 89 -7.77 -4.60 -3.00
N CYS A 90 -6.67 -5.05 -2.40
CA CYS A 90 -6.11 -4.42 -1.21
C CYS A 90 -5.45 -3.08 -1.51
N SER A 91 -5.58 -2.13 -0.59
CA SER A 91 -4.89 -0.85 -0.70
C SER A 91 -3.38 -1.03 -0.84
N PRO A 92 -2.71 -0.32 -1.76
CA PRO A 92 -1.28 -0.43 -1.94
C PRO A 92 -0.50 -0.01 -0.69
N ILE A 93 0.54 -0.79 -0.35
CA ILE A 93 1.45 -0.52 0.77
C ILE A 93 2.74 0.08 0.21
N PHE A 94 3.20 1.18 0.81
CA PHE A 94 4.36 1.92 0.35
C PHE A 94 5.55 1.73 1.28
N TYR A 95 6.70 1.41 0.72
CA TYR A 95 7.98 1.37 1.41
C TYR A 95 8.97 2.30 0.74
N LEU A 96 9.56 3.23 1.49
CA LEU A 96 10.60 4.12 1.00
C LEU A 96 11.91 3.89 1.78
N ASN A 97 13.05 3.98 1.07
CA ASN A 97 14.34 3.96 1.74
C ASN A 97 14.56 5.24 2.56
N LYS A 98 15.53 5.23 3.48
CA LYS A 98 15.82 6.36 4.40
C LYS A 98 16.03 7.69 3.66
N THR A 99 16.66 7.68 2.50
CA THR A 99 16.92 8.89 1.69
C THR A 99 15.74 9.29 0.82
N LYS A 100 14.67 8.50 0.81
CA LYS A 100 13.49 8.68 -0.05
C LYS A 100 13.87 8.88 -1.53
N THR A 101 14.82 8.07 -2.01
CA THR A 101 15.25 8.05 -3.43
C THR A 101 14.89 6.75 -4.12
N LYS A 102 14.59 5.69 -3.37
CA LYS A 102 14.09 4.41 -3.85
C LYS A 102 12.87 3.99 -3.05
N GLY A 103 11.97 3.26 -3.67
CA GLY A 103 10.76 2.76 -3.02
C GLY A 103 10.23 1.49 -3.64
N ASN A 104 9.31 0.88 -2.91
CA ASN A 104 8.53 -0.27 -3.36
C ASN A 104 7.05 0.01 -3.07
N ILE A 105 6.19 -0.34 -4.02
CA ILE A 105 4.75 -0.40 -3.79
C ILE A 105 4.34 -1.86 -3.91
N LEU A 106 3.63 -2.34 -2.90
CA LEU A 106 3.08 -3.68 -2.81
C LEU A 106 1.58 -3.59 -3.06
N GLU A 107 1.11 -4.17 -4.16
CA GLU A 107 -0.31 -4.23 -4.54
C GLU A 107 -0.76 -5.69 -4.51
N LYS A 108 -1.70 -6.00 -3.62
CA LYS A 108 -2.25 -7.34 -3.39
C LYS A 108 -3.61 -7.47 -4.03
N GLY A 109 -3.76 -8.40 -4.98
CA GLY A 109 -5.05 -8.79 -5.53
C GLY A 109 -5.75 -9.85 -4.65
N LEU A 110 -7.07 -9.85 -4.64
CA LEU A 110 -7.87 -10.86 -3.91
C LEU A 110 -7.57 -12.30 -4.32
N ASN A 111 -7.24 -12.49 -5.60
CA ASN A 111 -6.89 -13.80 -6.17
C ASN A 111 -5.49 -14.29 -5.76
N GLY A 112 -4.83 -13.61 -4.79
CA GLY A 112 -3.48 -13.96 -4.37
C GLY A 112 -2.37 -13.32 -5.22
N MET A 113 -2.67 -12.59 -6.29
CA MET A 113 -1.65 -11.93 -7.11
C MET A 113 -0.93 -10.84 -6.34
N ASN A 114 0.39 -10.92 -6.28
CA ASN A 114 1.29 -9.93 -5.70
C ASN A 114 1.96 -9.14 -6.82
N SER A 115 1.62 -7.85 -6.97
CA SER A 115 2.27 -6.93 -7.90
C SER A 115 3.23 -6.00 -7.16
N LEU A 116 4.52 -6.14 -7.44
CA LEU A 116 5.60 -5.33 -6.86
C LEU A 116 6.04 -4.27 -7.86
N TYR A 117 5.97 -3.00 -7.46
CA TYR A 117 6.48 -1.87 -8.23
C TYR A 117 7.75 -1.34 -7.56
N ASN A 118 8.87 -1.35 -8.26
CA ASN A 118 10.09 -0.71 -7.82
C ASN A 118 10.10 0.75 -8.29
N LEU A 119 10.38 1.67 -7.38
CA LEU A 119 10.39 3.10 -7.63
C LEU A 119 11.81 3.66 -7.54
N SER A 120 12.09 4.66 -8.37
CA SER A 120 13.25 5.53 -8.24
C SER A 120 12.84 6.99 -8.34
N TYR A 121 13.50 7.85 -7.56
CA TYR A 121 13.30 9.29 -7.62
C TYR A 121 14.30 9.93 -8.59
N ASP A 122 13.80 10.52 -9.66
CA ASP A 122 14.56 11.30 -10.64
C ASP A 122 14.73 12.73 -10.10
N LYS A 123 15.90 13.04 -9.54
CA LYS A 123 16.17 14.34 -8.93
C LYS A 123 16.06 15.51 -9.92
N PRO A 124 16.63 15.45 -11.13
CA PRO A 124 16.51 16.53 -12.12
C PRO A 124 15.09 16.88 -12.48
N LYS A 125 14.21 15.90 -12.54
CA LYS A 125 12.78 16.08 -12.89
C LYS A 125 11.87 16.23 -11.68
N GLU A 126 12.42 16.15 -10.47
CA GLU A 126 11.67 16.15 -9.21
C GLU A 126 10.50 15.15 -9.19
N ASN A 127 10.68 13.98 -9.79
CA ASN A 127 9.61 13.03 -10.06
C ASN A 127 9.95 11.61 -9.65
N TRP A 128 8.99 10.88 -9.11
CA TRP A 128 9.09 9.44 -8.91
C TRP A 128 8.73 8.71 -10.22
N ILE A 129 9.49 7.69 -10.54
CA ILE A 129 9.25 6.82 -11.70
C ILE A 129 9.15 5.37 -11.25
N ILE A 130 8.27 4.61 -11.91
CA ILE A 130 8.23 3.15 -11.80
C ILE A 130 9.30 2.62 -12.73
N VAL A 131 10.36 2.03 -12.15
CA VAL A 131 11.47 1.47 -12.93
C VAL A 131 11.22 0.00 -13.30
N LYS A 132 10.39 -0.69 -12.52
CA LYS A 132 10.05 -2.09 -12.77
C LYS A 132 8.71 -2.44 -12.13
N LYS A 133 7.90 -3.25 -12.81
CA LYS A 133 6.77 -3.97 -12.23
C LYS A 133 7.00 -5.47 -12.41
N THR A 134 6.77 -6.25 -11.36
CA THR A 134 6.73 -7.71 -11.42
C THR A 134 5.51 -8.21 -10.68
N SER A 135 4.85 -9.22 -11.24
CA SER A 135 3.70 -9.86 -10.60
C SER A 135 3.98 -11.35 -10.44
N LYS A 136 3.66 -11.89 -9.28
CA LYS A 136 3.80 -13.30 -8.95
C LYS A 136 2.61 -13.75 -8.11
N MET A 137 2.24 -15.01 -8.21
CA MET A 137 1.23 -15.61 -7.34
C MET A 137 1.81 -15.77 -5.93
N GLY A 138 1.15 -15.21 -4.94
CA GLY A 138 1.36 -15.44 -3.52
C GLY A 138 0.17 -16.16 -2.91
N SER A 139 0.02 -16.07 -1.59
CA SER A 139 -1.15 -16.61 -0.90
C SER A 139 -2.38 -15.72 -1.13
N ASP A 140 -3.58 -16.29 -1.20
CA ASP A 140 -4.80 -15.49 -1.20
C ASP A 140 -5.13 -14.93 0.20
N LEU A 141 -6.13 -14.09 0.30
CA LEU A 141 -6.48 -13.44 1.57
C LEU A 141 -7.11 -14.39 2.59
N VAL A 142 -7.71 -15.50 2.13
CA VAL A 142 -8.25 -16.55 3.00
C VAL A 142 -7.12 -17.34 3.63
N ASP A 143 -6.14 -17.76 2.82
CA ASP A 143 -4.95 -18.48 3.27
C ASP A 143 -4.11 -17.65 4.24
N LEU A 144 -4.10 -16.33 4.05
CA LEU A 144 -3.44 -15.38 4.96
C LEU A 144 -4.26 -15.12 6.25
N GLY A 145 -5.47 -15.66 6.36
CA GLY A 145 -6.36 -15.44 7.50
C GLY A 145 -6.92 -14.01 7.61
N LEU A 146 -6.81 -13.23 6.55
CA LEU A 146 -7.27 -11.84 6.52
C LEU A 146 -8.76 -11.70 6.21
N ILE A 147 -9.35 -12.70 5.57
CA ILE A 147 -10.79 -12.82 5.35
C ILE A 147 -11.25 -14.23 5.68
N LYS A 148 -12.52 -14.38 6.07
CA LYS A 148 -13.10 -15.71 6.32
C LYS A 148 -13.49 -16.34 4.99
N GLY A 149 -12.98 -17.53 4.71
CA GLY A 149 -13.48 -18.36 3.61
C GLY A 149 -14.96 -18.71 3.85
N ASN A 150 -15.78 -18.63 2.82
CA ASN A 150 -17.11 -19.21 2.88
C ASN A 150 -16.94 -20.76 2.89
N LYS A 151 -17.24 -21.38 4.02
CA LYS A 151 -17.47 -22.84 4.09
C LYS A 151 -18.88 -23.12 3.64
#